data_a035e232d3f571eeacda41eea8fc4faf
#
_entry.id   a035e232d3f571eeacda41eea8fc4faf
#
_cell.length_a   1.000
_cell.length_b   1.000
_cell.length_c   1.000
_cell.angle_alpha   90.00
_cell.angle_beta   90.00
_cell.angle_gamma   90.00
#
_symmetry.space_group_name_H-M   'P 1'
#
loop_
_entity.id
_entity.type
_entity.pdbx_description
1 polymer ?
#
loop_
_entity_poly.entity_id
_entity_poly.type
_entity_poly.pdbx_seq_one_letter_code
_entity_poly.pdbx_strand_id
1 'polypeptide(L)'
;MKKYIFFAGALLLAPQLWAQELEPSEAIRFGSNQLNGSARYNAMSGAFGAIGGDVSAVQDNAAGSAVFNYNNISFGANINSRKNSANFLNNNTSENKTAFDFSHFGAIFVIDGKEGSKVKNYNFGLLVNNQASYDNSYRIQGINNQSIGNYFLQHANFGNNGSPVPLDLVQTMQGETIGDLYNFLNSQPNGFQAQQAMLGYQGYILNDEPNGSYSLNVAPGNYYQEALINTNGFNSKLTGNFGLNIQDRYYFGANLNVSFLDYNKSMSVFEQNTANVTNGVSAILFDNNIYTYGSGFSFNIGGIAKINENVRVGLNYESPTWYNLNDETQQRLQTNHFVNSQINGRDVNPNLTTIFDNYQIKTPATFGGSLAYVFGKSGLISVDYKIKDFSKTSYCSNTADFSELNNYYQNNLQASSEIRIGGEYRISQVSLRAGYRYVQSPYKQTDIIGDVNSVSGGIGYSFGAARLDFGYSFTHQPYKMNIISSGLDNQANIKSKHNNFSLTYSFSF
;
A
#
# COMPACT_ATOMS: atom_id res chain seq x y z
N MET A 1 -2.10 53.19 15.74
CA MET A 1 -2.17 52.37 14.54
C MET A 1 -0.92 51.47 14.52
N LYS A 2 -1.04 50.22 14.96
CA LYS A 2 0.02 49.21 14.96
C LYS A 2 -0.14 48.38 13.69
N LYS A 3 0.81 48.46 12.76
CA LYS A 3 0.89 47.62 11.55
C LYS A 3 1.43 46.25 11.97
N TYR A 4 0.62 45.23 11.89
CA TYR A 4 1.08 43.84 11.94
C TYR A 4 1.63 43.46 10.57
N ILE A 5 2.95 43.28 10.49
CA ILE A 5 3.62 42.68 9.34
C ILE A 5 3.47 41.17 9.55
N PHE A 6 2.62 40.55 8.75
CA PHE A 6 2.58 39.09 8.58
C PHE A 6 3.81 38.67 7.77
N PHE A 7 4.81 38.11 8.42
CA PHE A 7 5.84 37.31 7.75
C PHE A 7 5.19 35.98 7.39
N ALA A 8 4.76 35.84 6.13
CA ALA A 8 4.47 34.55 5.53
C ALA A 8 5.84 33.88 5.29
N GLY A 9 6.28 33.09 6.28
CA GLY A 9 7.38 32.18 6.09
C GLY A 9 6.96 31.11 5.11
N ALA A 10 7.32 31.25 3.82
CA ALA A 10 7.37 30.15 2.90
C ALA A 10 8.42 29.17 3.49
N LEU A 11 7.95 28.12 4.14
CA LEU A 11 8.76 26.91 4.36
C LEU A 11 9.07 26.37 2.97
N LEU A 12 10.23 26.71 2.45
CA LEU A 12 10.89 25.96 1.40
C LEU A 12 11.13 24.57 1.99
N LEU A 13 10.22 23.65 1.74
CA LEU A 13 10.47 22.23 1.88
C LEU A 13 11.58 21.93 0.88
N ALA A 14 12.84 21.92 1.35
CA ALA A 14 13.93 21.37 0.57
C ALA A 14 13.50 19.94 0.21
N PRO A 15 13.55 19.53 -1.07
CA PRO A 15 13.25 18.16 -1.43
C PRO A 15 14.25 17.26 -0.72
N GLN A 16 13.74 16.39 0.13
CA GLN A 16 14.55 15.40 0.83
C GLN A 16 14.89 14.32 -0.19
N LEU A 17 16.13 14.29 -0.63
CA LEU A 17 16.63 13.34 -1.62
C LEU A 17 17.11 12.10 -0.87
N TRP A 18 16.35 11.01 -0.97
CA TRP A 18 16.67 9.74 -0.35
C TRP A 18 17.58 8.89 -1.25
N ALA A 19 18.29 7.93 -0.67
CA ALA A 19 19.22 7.06 -1.40
C ALA A 19 18.54 6.22 -2.51
N GLN A 20 17.22 6.03 -2.42
CA GLN A 20 16.35 5.44 -3.43
C GLN A 20 15.01 6.19 -3.42
N GLU A 21 14.24 6.09 -4.50
CA GLU A 21 12.94 6.79 -4.63
C GLU A 21 11.84 6.09 -3.81
N LEU A 22 11.97 6.13 -2.46
CA LEU A 22 10.95 5.62 -1.56
C LEU A 22 9.87 6.67 -1.33
N GLU A 23 8.67 6.38 -1.78
CA GLU A 23 7.51 7.22 -1.46
C GLU A 23 7.04 6.94 -0.02
N PRO A 24 6.79 7.97 0.82
CA PRO A 24 6.26 7.77 2.16
C PRO A 24 4.95 6.96 2.21
N SER A 25 4.21 6.94 1.10
CA SER A 25 2.98 6.15 0.96
C SER A 25 3.20 4.64 0.92
N GLU A 26 4.41 4.16 0.61
CA GLU A 26 4.70 2.73 0.46
C GLU A 26 4.67 1.99 1.80
N ALA A 27 5.29 2.54 2.85
CA ALA A 27 5.21 1.94 4.18
C ALA A 27 3.78 1.85 4.71
N ILE A 28 2.94 2.86 4.37
CA ILE A 28 1.52 2.82 4.69
C ILE A 28 0.83 1.71 3.91
N ARG A 29 1.15 1.57 2.61
CA ARG A 29 0.62 0.50 1.74
C ARG A 29 0.96 -0.88 2.28
N PHE A 30 2.21 -1.13 2.66
CA PHE A 30 2.67 -2.42 3.18
C PHE A 30 2.20 -2.68 4.62
N GLY A 31 2.01 -1.62 5.41
CA GLY A 31 1.48 -1.68 6.76
C GLY A 31 -0.05 -1.71 6.88
N SER A 32 -0.78 -1.48 5.79
CA SER A 32 -2.25 -1.41 5.79
C SER A 32 -2.86 -2.73 5.32
N ASN A 33 -3.90 -3.19 6.01
CA ASN A 33 -4.66 -4.38 5.63
C ASN A 33 -5.93 -3.96 4.89
N GLN A 34 -6.16 -4.56 3.72
CA GLN A 34 -7.43 -4.45 3.02
C GLN A 34 -8.46 -5.39 3.67
N LEU A 35 -9.74 -5.12 3.46
CA LEU A 35 -10.81 -6.05 3.84
C LEU A 35 -10.77 -7.24 2.88
N ASN A 36 -10.09 -8.31 3.28
CA ASN A 36 -9.92 -9.50 2.47
C ASN A 36 -9.91 -10.76 3.36
N GLY A 37 -10.64 -11.80 2.91
CA GLY A 37 -10.79 -13.05 3.63
C GLY A 37 -11.95 -13.87 3.09
N SER A 38 -12.57 -14.70 3.94
CA SER A 38 -13.75 -15.47 3.57
C SER A 38 -14.90 -14.54 3.17
N ALA A 39 -15.81 -15.04 2.31
CA ALA A 39 -17.00 -14.29 1.93
C ALA A 39 -17.86 -13.90 3.15
N ARG A 40 -17.90 -14.78 4.17
CA ARG A 40 -18.55 -14.48 5.44
C ARG A 40 -17.87 -13.34 6.18
N TYR A 41 -16.55 -13.36 6.27
CA TYR A 41 -15.74 -12.31 6.90
C TYR A 41 -15.91 -10.99 6.16
N ASN A 42 -15.80 -10.98 4.83
CA ASN A 42 -15.95 -9.79 4.00
C ASN A 42 -17.37 -9.20 4.11
N ALA A 43 -18.41 -10.04 4.11
CA ALA A 43 -19.81 -9.62 4.19
C ALA A 43 -20.19 -8.96 5.52
N MET A 44 -19.42 -9.21 6.59
CA MET A 44 -19.57 -8.58 7.91
C MET A 44 -18.51 -7.52 8.17
N SER A 45 -17.85 -7.00 7.11
CA SER A 45 -16.79 -5.99 7.21
C SER A 45 -15.65 -6.37 8.16
N GLY A 46 -15.43 -7.69 8.40
CA GLY A 46 -14.38 -8.20 9.27
C GLY A 46 -14.64 -8.04 10.77
N ALA A 47 -15.88 -7.79 11.22
CA ALA A 47 -16.23 -7.62 12.64
C ALA A 47 -16.33 -8.97 13.38
N PHE A 48 -15.20 -9.63 13.63
CA PHE A 48 -15.11 -10.99 14.17
C PHE A 48 -14.29 -11.13 15.46
N GLY A 49 -13.75 -10.04 15.99
CA GLY A 49 -12.81 -10.09 17.09
C GLY A 49 -13.32 -10.73 18.39
N ALA A 50 -14.66 -10.70 18.64
CA ALA A 50 -15.30 -11.38 19.77
C ALA A 50 -16.12 -12.63 19.36
N ILE A 51 -16.30 -12.87 18.04
CA ILE A 51 -17.14 -13.97 17.55
C ILE A 51 -16.32 -15.24 17.33
N GLY A 52 -15.20 -15.13 16.61
CA GLY A 52 -14.42 -16.28 16.13
C GLY A 52 -15.20 -17.18 15.16
N GLY A 53 -14.74 -18.44 14.97
CA GLY A 53 -15.45 -19.43 14.18
C GLY A 53 -15.55 -19.10 12.68
N ASP A 54 -14.55 -18.39 12.16
CA ASP A 54 -14.26 -18.17 10.76
C ASP A 54 -12.76 -18.26 10.56
N VAL A 55 -12.32 -18.95 9.50
CA VAL A 55 -10.89 -19.20 9.26
C VAL A 55 -10.13 -17.90 9.05
N SER A 56 -10.70 -16.94 8.28
CA SER A 56 -10.05 -15.65 8.04
C SER A 56 -10.00 -14.76 9.30
N ALA A 57 -10.97 -14.91 10.22
CA ALA A 57 -11.02 -14.15 11.46
C ALA A 57 -9.90 -14.48 12.45
N VAL A 58 -9.26 -15.65 12.31
CA VAL A 58 -8.12 -16.08 13.14
C VAL A 58 -6.94 -15.10 13.01
N GLN A 59 -6.81 -14.41 11.89
CA GLN A 59 -5.77 -13.39 11.71
C GLN A 59 -6.02 -12.13 12.53
N ASP A 60 -7.29 -11.77 12.73
CA ASP A 60 -7.65 -10.60 13.53
C ASP A 60 -7.57 -10.88 15.02
N ASN A 61 -8.08 -12.04 15.46
CA ASN A 61 -7.98 -12.52 16.83
C ASN A 61 -7.62 -14.01 16.82
N ALA A 62 -6.41 -14.31 17.26
CA ALA A 62 -5.88 -15.68 17.27
C ALA A 62 -6.75 -16.67 18.07
N ALA A 63 -7.51 -16.19 19.08
CA ALA A 63 -8.45 -17.01 19.84
C ALA A 63 -9.68 -17.47 19.03
N GLY A 64 -9.89 -16.89 17.84
CA GLY A 64 -11.01 -17.23 16.96
C GLY A 64 -11.01 -18.69 16.50
N SER A 65 -9.84 -19.33 16.43
CA SER A 65 -9.72 -20.76 16.13
C SER A 65 -10.27 -21.65 17.24
N ALA A 66 -10.09 -21.25 18.51
CA ALA A 66 -10.54 -22.01 19.66
C ALA A 66 -12.07 -22.10 19.79
N VAL A 67 -12.81 -21.33 18.99
CA VAL A 67 -14.28 -21.39 18.92
C VAL A 67 -14.78 -22.54 18.06
N PHE A 68 -13.94 -23.12 17.21
CA PHE A 68 -14.31 -24.31 16.42
C PHE A 68 -14.40 -25.54 17.31
N ASN A 69 -15.49 -26.29 17.12
CA ASN A 69 -15.73 -27.57 17.82
C ASN A 69 -15.54 -28.78 16.88
N TYR A 70 -15.32 -28.57 15.61
CA TYR A 70 -15.08 -29.58 14.59
C TYR A 70 -13.93 -29.14 13.69
N ASN A 71 -13.25 -30.09 13.09
CA ASN A 71 -12.27 -29.77 12.06
C ASN A 71 -12.95 -28.99 10.93
N ASN A 72 -12.22 -28.03 10.37
CA ASN A 72 -12.74 -27.18 9.30
C ASN A 72 -11.68 -26.90 8.25
N ILE A 73 -12.07 -27.01 6.99
CA ILE A 73 -11.28 -26.56 5.86
C ILE A 73 -12.10 -25.51 5.10
N SER A 74 -11.45 -24.43 4.70
CA SER A 74 -12.09 -23.35 3.97
C SER A 74 -11.15 -22.81 2.89
N PHE A 75 -11.70 -22.50 1.73
CA PHE A 75 -11.00 -21.82 0.66
C PHE A 75 -11.92 -20.83 -0.05
N GLY A 76 -11.34 -19.78 -0.60
CA GLY A 76 -12.10 -18.74 -1.25
C GLY A 76 -11.32 -18.00 -2.32
N ALA A 77 -12.07 -17.33 -3.18
CA ALA A 77 -11.56 -16.47 -4.23
C ALA A 77 -12.36 -15.17 -4.31
N ASN A 78 -11.72 -14.14 -4.86
CA ASN A 78 -12.29 -12.82 -5.03
C ASN A 78 -12.17 -12.35 -6.48
N ILE A 79 -13.13 -11.52 -6.88
CA ILE A 79 -13.00 -10.64 -8.04
C ILE A 79 -12.96 -9.22 -7.51
N ASN A 80 -11.81 -8.56 -7.70
CA ASN A 80 -11.57 -7.19 -7.30
C ASN A 80 -11.69 -6.26 -8.51
N SER A 81 -12.53 -5.24 -8.42
CA SER A 81 -12.65 -4.20 -9.45
C SER A 81 -12.44 -2.83 -8.82
N ARG A 82 -11.37 -2.13 -9.24
CA ARG A 82 -11.01 -0.80 -8.75
C ARG A 82 -11.20 0.22 -9.85
N LYS A 83 -11.96 1.27 -9.55
CA LYS A 83 -12.11 2.44 -10.40
C LYS A 83 -11.50 3.66 -9.72
N ASN A 84 -10.48 4.25 -10.37
CA ASN A 84 -9.86 5.48 -9.93
C ASN A 84 -10.30 6.61 -10.83
N SER A 85 -10.86 7.66 -10.24
CA SER A 85 -11.17 8.90 -10.93
C SER A 85 -10.19 9.96 -10.45
N ALA A 86 -9.42 10.52 -11.35
CA ALA A 86 -8.42 11.55 -11.10
C ALA A 86 -8.92 12.90 -11.58
N ASN A 87 -8.74 13.95 -10.75
CA ASN A 87 -8.89 15.35 -11.17
C ASN A 87 -7.52 16.02 -11.02
N PHE A 88 -6.95 16.45 -12.14
CA PHE A 88 -5.67 17.14 -12.21
C PHE A 88 -5.83 18.42 -13.05
N LEU A 89 -5.58 19.58 -12.42
CA LEU A 89 -5.69 20.89 -13.08
C LEU A 89 -7.02 21.07 -13.84
N ASN A 90 -8.15 20.73 -13.18
CA ASN A 90 -9.52 20.76 -13.70
C ASN A 90 -9.81 19.77 -14.84
N ASN A 91 -8.89 18.87 -15.16
CA ASN A 91 -9.17 17.77 -16.08
C ASN A 91 -9.51 16.49 -15.32
N ASN A 92 -10.52 15.77 -15.78
CA ASN A 92 -11.00 14.54 -15.15
C ASN A 92 -10.71 13.33 -16.03
N THR A 93 -10.10 12.32 -15.42
CA THR A 93 -9.86 11.02 -16.05
C THR A 93 -10.36 9.90 -15.18
N SER A 94 -10.52 8.71 -15.74
CA SER A 94 -10.81 7.53 -14.94
C SER A 94 -10.25 6.28 -15.58
N GLU A 95 -9.70 5.39 -14.73
CA GLU A 95 -9.24 4.06 -15.12
C GLU A 95 -9.91 2.99 -14.26
N ASN A 96 -10.06 1.80 -14.82
CA ASN A 96 -10.63 0.65 -14.14
C ASN A 96 -9.70 -0.57 -14.29
N LYS A 97 -9.40 -1.22 -13.18
CA LYS A 97 -8.63 -2.47 -13.14
C LYS A 97 -9.48 -3.56 -12.47
N THR A 98 -9.64 -4.70 -13.13
CA THR A 98 -10.30 -5.86 -12.56
C THR A 98 -9.32 -7.02 -12.51
N ALA A 99 -9.21 -7.66 -11.36
CA ALA A 99 -8.36 -8.81 -11.12
C ALA A 99 -9.12 -9.92 -10.40
N PHE A 100 -8.74 -11.16 -10.69
CA PHE A 100 -9.15 -12.34 -9.95
C PHE A 100 -8.05 -12.72 -8.98
N ASP A 101 -8.39 -12.85 -7.70
CA ASP A 101 -7.46 -13.15 -6.64
C ASP A 101 -7.88 -14.36 -5.83
N PHE A 102 -6.91 -15.15 -5.40
CA PHE A 102 -7.09 -16.10 -4.30
C PHE A 102 -7.26 -15.30 -2.99
N SER A 103 -8.34 -15.55 -2.23
CA SER A 103 -8.57 -14.81 -0.98
C SER A 103 -7.92 -15.48 0.21
N HIS A 104 -8.23 -16.77 0.42
CA HIS A 104 -7.71 -17.53 1.56
C HIS A 104 -7.78 -19.03 1.32
N PHE A 105 -6.92 -19.74 2.01
CA PHE A 105 -7.04 -21.16 2.31
C PHE A 105 -6.74 -21.36 3.79
N GLY A 106 -7.47 -22.24 4.47
CA GLY A 106 -7.15 -22.56 5.83
C GLY A 106 -7.79 -23.86 6.30
N ALA A 107 -7.09 -24.49 7.22
CA ALA A 107 -7.53 -25.68 7.92
C ALA A 107 -7.39 -25.47 9.42
N ILE A 108 -8.42 -25.82 10.17
CA ILE A 108 -8.41 -25.85 11.65
C ILE A 108 -8.67 -27.29 12.07
N PHE A 109 -7.78 -27.82 12.88
CA PHE A 109 -7.87 -29.13 13.50
C PHE A 109 -8.19 -28.98 14.97
N VAL A 110 -9.21 -29.74 15.45
CA VAL A 110 -9.70 -29.71 16.81
C VAL A 110 -9.34 -31.01 17.51
N ILE A 111 -8.70 -30.91 18.66
CA ILE A 111 -8.34 -32.06 19.52
C ILE A 111 -9.06 -31.89 20.84
N ASP A 112 -9.93 -32.81 21.18
CA ASP A 112 -10.68 -32.77 22.43
C ASP A 112 -9.73 -32.89 23.66
N GLY A 113 -10.06 -32.15 24.70
CA GLY A 113 -9.40 -32.25 25.99
C GLY A 113 -9.73 -33.56 26.69
N LYS A 114 -8.94 -33.91 27.70
CA LYS A 114 -9.22 -35.08 28.52
C LYS A 114 -10.56 -34.92 29.25
N GLU A 115 -11.29 -36.02 29.41
CA GLU A 115 -12.52 -36.05 30.19
C GLU A 115 -12.26 -35.52 31.62
N GLY A 116 -13.16 -34.66 32.12
CA GLY A 116 -12.99 -34.00 33.43
C GLY A 116 -12.00 -32.81 33.47
N SER A 117 -11.31 -32.52 32.37
CA SER A 117 -10.43 -31.36 32.26
C SER A 117 -11.24 -30.05 32.12
N LYS A 118 -10.65 -28.94 32.65
CA LYS A 118 -11.18 -27.58 32.35
C LYS A 118 -10.94 -27.19 30.89
N VAL A 119 -9.95 -27.76 30.23
CA VAL A 119 -9.68 -27.55 28.82
C VAL A 119 -10.61 -28.46 28.04
N LYS A 120 -11.48 -27.85 27.20
CA LYS A 120 -12.42 -28.55 26.37
C LYS A 120 -11.78 -29.05 25.08
N ASN A 121 -11.07 -28.19 24.38
CA ASN A 121 -10.31 -28.56 23.19
C ASN A 121 -9.05 -27.68 23.00
N TYR A 122 -8.13 -28.22 22.20
CA TYR A 122 -6.97 -27.57 21.63
C TYR A 122 -7.17 -27.49 20.12
N ASN A 123 -6.91 -26.34 19.54
CA ASN A 123 -7.09 -26.12 18.12
C ASN A 123 -5.76 -25.73 17.48
N PHE A 124 -5.46 -26.34 16.34
CA PHE A 124 -4.31 -26.03 15.52
C PHE A 124 -4.77 -25.57 14.16
N GLY A 125 -4.25 -24.42 13.70
CA GLY A 125 -4.60 -23.83 12.43
C GLY A 125 -3.40 -23.63 11.52
N LEU A 126 -3.61 -23.88 10.22
CA LEU A 126 -2.70 -23.44 9.16
C LEU A 126 -3.51 -22.66 8.14
N LEU A 127 -3.11 -21.42 7.90
CA LEU A 127 -3.87 -20.48 7.09
C LEU A 127 -2.95 -19.73 6.13
N VAL A 128 -3.44 -19.51 4.91
CA VAL A 128 -2.85 -18.57 3.95
C VAL A 128 -3.93 -17.57 3.59
N ASN A 129 -3.68 -16.29 3.81
CA ASN A 129 -4.60 -15.22 3.42
C ASN A 129 -3.87 -14.16 2.61
N ASN A 130 -4.52 -13.69 1.55
CA ASN A 130 -4.08 -12.49 0.85
C ASN A 130 -4.53 -11.25 1.65
N GLN A 131 -3.57 -10.53 2.24
CA GLN A 131 -3.82 -9.33 3.07
C GLN A 131 -4.15 -8.11 2.22
N ALA A 132 -3.54 -8.02 1.03
CA ALA A 132 -3.75 -6.95 0.07
C ALA A 132 -3.46 -7.41 -1.35
N SER A 133 -4.31 -7.01 -2.29
CA SER A 133 -4.03 -7.02 -3.72
C SER A 133 -3.60 -5.62 -4.15
N TYR A 134 -2.50 -5.53 -4.88
CA TYR A 134 -1.95 -4.27 -5.38
C TYR A 134 -2.37 -3.96 -6.81
N ASP A 135 -3.23 -4.79 -7.44
CA ASP A 135 -3.77 -4.54 -8.76
C ASP A 135 -4.53 -3.22 -8.82
N ASN A 136 -3.94 -2.26 -9.54
CA ASN A 136 -4.50 -0.93 -9.67
C ASN A 136 -4.00 -0.24 -10.95
N SER A 137 -4.75 0.76 -11.43
CA SER A 137 -4.39 1.55 -12.61
C SER A 137 -4.87 2.99 -12.44
N TYR A 138 -4.02 3.92 -12.88
CA TYR A 138 -4.30 5.35 -12.85
C TYR A 138 -3.94 5.97 -14.18
N ARG A 139 -4.78 6.91 -14.62
CA ARG A 139 -4.50 7.83 -15.70
C ARG A 139 -4.75 9.25 -15.21
N ILE A 140 -3.72 10.07 -15.22
CA ILE A 140 -3.74 11.44 -14.75
C ILE A 140 -3.28 12.30 -15.92
N GLN A 141 -4.07 13.29 -16.31
CA GLN A 141 -3.69 14.18 -17.41
C GLN A 141 -4.18 15.61 -17.17
N GLY A 142 -3.43 16.58 -17.67
CA GLY A 142 -3.79 18.00 -17.56
C GLY A 142 -2.81 18.90 -18.29
N ILE A 143 -3.11 20.20 -18.31
CA ILE A 143 -2.19 21.22 -18.83
C ILE A 143 -1.60 21.96 -17.64
N ASN A 144 -0.28 21.88 -17.48
CA ASN A 144 0.49 22.48 -16.40
C ASN A 144 1.38 23.60 -16.93
N ASN A 145 1.72 24.56 -16.08
CA ASN A 145 2.73 25.60 -16.36
C ASN A 145 4.13 25.23 -15.85
N GLN A 146 4.28 24.10 -15.16
CA GLN A 146 5.54 23.54 -14.69
C GLN A 146 5.87 22.28 -15.49
N SER A 147 7.12 22.20 -15.99
CA SER A 147 7.59 21.01 -16.70
C SER A 147 8.06 19.92 -15.72
N ILE A 148 7.85 18.63 -16.11
CA ILE A 148 8.46 17.48 -15.43
C ILE A 148 9.99 17.51 -15.52
N GLY A 149 10.58 18.32 -16.39
CA GLY A 149 12.03 18.61 -16.41
C GLY A 149 12.56 19.11 -15.06
N ASN A 150 11.72 19.75 -14.23
CA ASN A 150 12.08 20.18 -12.89
C ASN A 150 12.48 19.02 -11.97
N TYR A 151 11.94 17.81 -12.19
CA TYR A 151 12.36 16.59 -11.48
C TYR A 151 13.86 16.36 -11.66
N PHE A 152 14.32 16.35 -12.89
CA PHE A 152 15.73 16.13 -13.22
C PHE A 152 16.60 17.29 -12.73
N LEU A 153 16.09 18.54 -12.84
CA LEU A 153 16.79 19.73 -12.37
C LEU A 153 17.02 19.71 -10.86
N GLN A 154 16.04 19.29 -10.09
CA GLN A 154 16.20 19.18 -8.62
C GLN A 154 17.26 18.14 -8.25
N HIS A 155 17.21 16.96 -8.90
CA HIS A 155 18.23 15.94 -8.68
C HIS A 155 19.63 16.42 -9.11
N ALA A 156 19.75 17.18 -10.19
CA ALA A 156 21.02 17.69 -10.65
C ALA A 156 21.61 18.77 -9.73
N ASN A 157 20.79 19.70 -9.23
CA ASN A 157 21.26 20.82 -8.44
C ASN A 157 21.42 20.53 -6.93
N PHE A 158 20.70 19.53 -6.41
CA PHE A 158 20.68 19.21 -4.98
C PHE A 158 21.07 17.75 -4.66
N GLY A 159 21.32 16.94 -5.68
CA GLY A 159 21.53 15.50 -5.53
C GLY A 159 22.85 15.10 -4.88
N ASN A 160 23.82 16.00 -4.76
CA ASN A 160 25.07 15.74 -4.07
C ASN A 160 25.07 16.40 -2.68
N ASN A 161 24.34 15.81 -1.73
CA ASN A 161 24.20 16.33 -0.36
C ASN A 161 23.81 17.81 -0.31
N GLY A 162 22.83 18.22 -1.13
CA GLY A 162 22.36 19.60 -1.22
C GLY A 162 23.20 20.50 -2.14
N SER A 163 24.17 19.93 -2.86
CA SER A 163 25.00 20.60 -3.86
C SER A 163 24.75 20.02 -5.26
N PRO A 164 25.16 20.72 -6.33
CA PRO A 164 25.06 20.18 -7.69
C PRO A 164 25.87 18.89 -7.87
N VAL A 165 25.31 17.95 -8.65
CA VAL A 165 26.02 16.76 -9.08
C VAL A 165 27.16 17.19 -10.01
N PRO A 166 28.41 16.74 -9.78
CA PRO A 166 29.54 17.09 -10.64
C PRO A 166 29.30 16.72 -12.12
N LEU A 167 29.75 17.57 -13.03
CA LEU A 167 29.53 17.42 -14.46
C LEU A 167 30.13 16.12 -15.02
N ASP A 168 31.26 15.68 -14.52
CA ASP A 168 31.95 14.43 -14.87
C ASP A 168 31.15 13.17 -14.49
N LEU A 169 30.19 13.28 -13.56
CA LEU A 169 29.27 12.20 -13.20
C LEU A 169 27.99 12.14 -14.09
N VAL A 170 27.76 13.13 -14.95
CA VAL A 170 26.58 13.12 -15.84
C VAL A 170 26.97 13.00 -17.32
N GLN A 171 28.27 13.11 -17.64
CA GLN A 171 28.82 12.98 -18.99
C GLN A 171 29.45 11.59 -19.19
N THR A 172 29.19 10.98 -20.34
CA THR A 172 29.90 9.75 -20.74
C THR A 172 31.33 10.07 -21.17
N MET A 173 32.27 9.23 -20.77
CA MET A 173 33.65 9.28 -21.26
C MET A 173 33.76 8.68 -22.68
N GLN A 174 34.89 8.90 -23.35
CA GLN A 174 35.12 8.33 -24.69
C GLN A 174 35.07 6.81 -24.63
N GLY A 175 34.14 6.20 -25.37
CA GLY A 175 33.95 4.76 -25.42
C GLY A 175 33.06 4.18 -24.31
N GLU A 176 32.58 5.01 -23.39
CA GLU A 176 31.65 4.61 -22.35
C GLU A 176 30.21 4.66 -22.87
N THR A 177 29.42 3.65 -22.55
CA THR A 177 27.98 3.64 -22.86
C THR A 177 27.16 4.30 -21.76
N ILE A 178 25.91 4.69 -22.10
CA ILE A 178 24.93 5.16 -21.10
C ILE A 178 24.76 4.13 -19.98
N GLY A 179 24.72 2.83 -20.31
CA GLY A 179 24.58 1.77 -19.32
C GLY A 179 25.79 1.67 -18.39
N ASP A 180 27.02 1.82 -18.92
CA ASP A 180 28.24 1.77 -18.09
C ASP A 180 28.25 2.91 -17.07
N LEU A 181 27.98 4.14 -17.50
CA LEU A 181 27.89 5.30 -16.61
C LEU A 181 26.76 5.12 -15.56
N TYR A 182 25.58 4.71 -16.00
CA TYR A 182 24.44 4.48 -15.11
C TYR A 182 24.75 3.42 -14.02
N ASN A 183 25.42 2.33 -14.41
CA ASN A 183 25.84 1.29 -13.48
C ASN A 183 26.95 1.77 -12.53
N PHE A 184 27.90 2.55 -13.03
CA PHE A 184 28.93 3.18 -12.17
C PHE A 184 28.30 4.06 -11.13
N LEU A 185 27.33 4.91 -11.50
CA LEU A 185 26.63 5.80 -10.58
C LEU A 185 25.89 5.05 -9.46
N ASN A 186 25.36 3.84 -9.74
CA ASN A 186 24.70 3.03 -8.71
C ASN A 186 25.60 2.72 -7.50
N SER A 187 26.93 2.63 -7.73
CA SER A 187 27.89 2.36 -6.67
C SER A 187 28.37 3.59 -5.92
N GLN A 188 27.97 4.81 -6.34
CA GLN A 188 28.41 6.06 -5.74
C GLN A 188 27.51 6.49 -4.58
N PRO A 189 28.03 7.24 -3.60
CA PRO A 189 27.19 7.97 -2.65
C PRO A 189 26.19 8.85 -3.41
N ASN A 190 24.91 8.84 -3.00
CA ASN A 190 23.82 9.53 -3.72
C ASN A 190 23.64 9.06 -5.19
N GLY A 191 23.95 7.80 -5.48
CA GLY A 191 23.97 7.27 -6.84
C GLY A 191 22.65 7.42 -7.57
N PHE A 192 21.50 7.18 -6.90
CA PHE A 192 20.18 7.38 -7.50
C PHE A 192 19.99 8.83 -7.99
N GLN A 193 20.35 9.83 -7.19
CA GLN A 193 20.24 11.25 -7.55
C GLN A 193 21.12 11.58 -8.76
N ALA A 194 22.35 11.06 -8.76
CA ALA A 194 23.27 11.23 -9.88
C ALA A 194 22.76 10.53 -11.16
N GLN A 195 22.11 9.37 -11.04
CA GLN A 195 21.45 8.71 -12.17
C GLN A 195 20.31 9.57 -12.75
N GLN A 196 19.47 10.21 -11.92
CA GLN A 196 18.44 11.11 -12.41
C GLN A 196 19.03 12.35 -13.08
N ALA A 197 20.06 12.94 -12.51
CA ALA A 197 20.79 14.07 -13.11
C ALA A 197 21.38 13.68 -14.47
N MET A 198 22.00 12.51 -14.56
CA MET A 198 22.58 11.97 -15.79
C MET A 198 21.49 11.74 -16.87
N LEU A 199 20.34 11.12 -16.50
CA LEU A 199 19.23 10.95 -17.44
C LEU A 199 18.79 12.30 -18.01
N GLY A 200 18.58 13.30 -17.14
CA GLY A 200 18.17 14.66 -17.54
C GLY A 200 19.20 15.35 -18.44
N TYR A 201 20.49 15.23 -18.13
CA TYR A 201 21.58 15.83 -18.91
C TYR A 201 21.73 15.12 -20.25
N GLN A 202 21.82 13.82 -20.27
CA GLN A 202 21.93 13.02 -21.51
C GLN A 202 20.67 13.12 -22.41
N GLY A 203 19.51 13.42 -21.81
CA GLY A 203 18.25 13.70 -22.52
C GLY A 203 18.10 15.14 -22.99
N TYR A 204 19.13 15.98 -22.87
CA TYR A 204 19.12 17.41 -23.22
C TYR A 204 18.09 18.24 -22.45
N ILE A 205 17.52 17.73 -21.35
CA ILE A 205 16.62 18.48 -20.46
C ILE A 205 17.37 19.53 -19.68
N LEU A 206 18.66 19.26 -19.39
CA LEU A 206 19.53 20.10 -18.56
C LEU A 206 20.70 20.64 -19.38
N ASN A 207 21.03 21.92 -19.14
CA ASN A 207 22.29 22.53 -19.53
C ASN A 207 23.18 22.69 -18.31
N ASP A 208 24.47 22.52 -18.47
CA ASP A 208 25.47 22.90 -17.48
C ASP A 208 25.74 24.40 -17.49
N GLU A 209 25.95 24.99 -16.30
CA GLU A 209 26.19 26.40 -16.12
C GLU A 209 27.64 26.64 -15.66
N PRO A 210 28.27 27.80 -15.98
CA PRO A 210 29.65 28.08 -15.61
C PRO A 210 29.97 28.03 -14.10
N ASN A 211 28.94 28.17 -13.26
CA ASN A 211 29.05 28.08 -11.79
C ASN A 211 28.93 26.65 -11.28
N GLY A 212 28.82 25.63 -12.16
CA GLY A 212 28.69 24.22 -11.80
C GLY A 212 27.26 23.80 -11.46
N SER A 213 26.26 24.69 -11.56
CA SER A 213 24.84 24.32 -11.45
C SER A 213 24.26 23.91 -12.79
N TYR A 214 22.99 23.53 -12.80
CA TYR A 214 22.24 23.18 -14.01
C TYR A 214 21.04 24.08 -14.19
N SER A 215 20.67 24.31 -15.44
CA SER A 215 19.45 25.01 -15.84
C SER A 215 18.58 24.14 -16.77
N LEU A 216 17.29 24.48 -16.88
CA LEU A 216 16.40 23.79 -17.78
C LEU A 216 16.63 24.21 -19.23
N ASN A 217 16.75 23.22 -20.13
CA ASN A 217 16.69 23.39 -21.58
C ASN A 217 15.31 23.01 -22.13
N VAL A 218 14.27 23.08 -21.31
CA VAL A 218 12.89 22.84 -21.74
C VAL A 218 12.32 24.16 -22.25
N ALA A 219 11.71 24.13 -23.45
CA ALA A 219 11.11 25.32 -24.04
C ALA A 219 9.98 25.86 -23.15
N PRO A 220 9.98 27.17 -22.83
CA PRO A 220 8.97 27.75 -21.94
C PRO A 220 7.57 27.64 -22.54
N GLY A 221 6.55 27.46 -21.66
CA GLY A 221 5.16 27.36 -22.12
C GLY A 221 4.26 26.66 -21.14
N ASN A 222 3.13 26.21 -21.65
CA ASN A 222 2.27 25.26 -20.94
C ASN A 222 2.51 23.86 -21.50
N TYR A 223 2.38 22.87 -20.66
CA TYR A 223 2.72 21.50 -20.97
C TYR A 223 1.49 20.61 -20.80
N TYR A 224 1.11 19.91 -21.85
CA TYR A 224 0.23 18.76 -21.70
C TYR A 224 1.03 17.66 -21.00
N GLN A 225 0.51 17.18 -19.89
CA GLN A 225 1.11 16.11 -19.08
C GLN A 225 0.13 14.96 -18.94
N GLU A 226 0.65 13.75 -19.08
CA GLU A 226 -0.10 12.50 -18.87
C GLU A 226 0.77 11.52 -18.10
N ALA A 227 0.25 10.98 -16.98
CA ALA A 227 0.86 9.89 -16.26
C ALA A 227 -0.03 8.64 -16.31
N LEU A 228 0.54 7.54 -16.75
CA LEU A 228 -0.04 6.19 -16.68
C LEU A 228 0.69 5.43 -15.61
N ILE A 229 -0.01 5.02 -14.55
CA ILE A 229 0.57 4.29 -13.42
C ILE A 229 -0.20 3.00 -13.24
N ASN A 230 0.49 1.88 -13.41
CA ASN A 230 -0.05 0.55 -13.18
C ASN A 230 0.68 -0.10 -12.01
N THR A 231 -0.08 -0.67 -11.08
CA THR A 231 0.49 -1.49 -10.02
C THR A 231 -0.13 -2.88 -10.07
N ASN A 232 0.65 -3.87 -9.63
CA ASN A 232 0.20 -5.25 -9.46
C ASN A 232 1.01 -5.93 -8.35
N GLY A 233 0.55 -7.11 -7.94
CA GLY A 233 1.18 -7.90 -6.89
C GLY A 233 0.30 -8.08 -5.67
N PHE A 234 0.88 -8.58 -4.60
CA PHE A 234 0.15 -9.00 -3.41
C PHE A 234 0.98 -8.87 -2.12
N ASN A 235 0.26 -8.89 -1.00
CA ASN A 235 0.84 -9.16 0.32
C ASN A 235 0.05 -10.31 0.93
N SER A 236 0.66 -11.50 0.99
CA SER A 236 0.04 -12.71 1.52
C SER A 236 0.68 -13.11 2.84
N LYS A 237 -0.13 -13.66 3.75
CA LYS A 237 0.30 -14.07 5.10
C LYS A 237 0.03 -15.55 5.30
N LEU A 238 1.09 -16.31 5.58
CA LEU A 238 1.03 -17.67 6.10
C LEU A 238 0.99 -17.61 7.62
N THR A 239 0.00 -18.24 8.24
CA THR A 239 -0.23 -18.22 9.69
C THR A 239 -0.27 -19.62 10.24
N GLY A 240 0.59 -19.94 11.21
CA GLY A 240 0.45 -21.06 12.12
C GLY A 240 -0.26 -20.60 13.38
N ASN A 241 -1.37 -21.23 13.73
CA ASN A 241 -2.20 -20.85 14.86
C ASN A 241 -2.27 -21.97 15.92
N PHE A 242 -2.28 -21.58 17.18
CA PHE A 242 -2.67 -22.40 18.32
C PHE A 242 -3.82 -21.73 19.06
N GLY A 243 -4.87 -22.51 19.37
CA GLY A 243 -6.05 -22.08 20.11
C GLY A 243 -6.33 -22.98 21.31
N LEU A 244 -6.89 -22.41 22.36
CA LEU A 244 -7.23 -23.11 23.62
C LEU A 244 -8.63 -22.70 24.05
N ASN A 245 -9.53 -23.67 24.20
CA ASN A 245 -10.88 -23.49 24.74
C ASN A 245 -10.97 -24.00 26.19
N ILE A 246 -11.30 -23.10 27.11
CA ILE A 246 -11.48 -23.42 28.53
C ILE A 246 -12.96 -23.29 28.88
N GLN A 247 -13.60 -24.41 29.18
CA GLN A 247 -15.00 -24.55 29.66
C GLN A 247 -16.04 -23.90 28.73
N ASP A 248 -15.79 -23.80 27.40
CA ASP A 248 -16.62 -23.06 26.46
C ASP A 248 -16.90 -21.60 26.86
N ARG A 249 -16.09 -21.05 27.73
CA ARG A 249 -16.25 -19.69 28.27
C ARG A 249 -15.09 -18.78 27.94
N TYR A 250 -13.86 -19.30 28.04
CA TYR A 250 -12.64 -18.53 27.78
C TYR A 250 -11.87 -19.18 26.64
N TYR A 251 -11.50 -18.39 25.65
CA TYR A 251 -10.77 -18.81 24.48
C TYR A 251 -9.50 -17.98 24.38
N PHE A 252 -8.36 -18.62 24.20
CA PHE A 252 -7.08 -17.98 24.01
C PHE A 252 -6.46 -18.47 22.70
N GLY A 253 -5.59 -17.66 22.11
CA GLY A 253 -4.89 -18.08 20.91
C GLY A 253 -3.63 -17.28 20.68
N ALA A 254 -2.74 -17.90 19.90
CA ALA A 254 -1.52 -17.29 19.42
C ALA A 254 -1.27 -17.67 17.95
N ASN A 255 -0.77 -16.72 17.17
CA ASN A 255 -0.35 -16.90 15.79
C ASN A 255 1.13 -16.58 15.62
N LEU A 256 1.80 -17.36 14.77
CA LEU A 256 3.07 -17.01 14.16
C LEU A 256 2.83 -16.79 12.67
N ASN A 257 3.29 -15.68 12.15
CA ASN A 257 3.00 -15.27 10.78
C ASN A 257 4.27 -15.04 9.99
N VAL A 258 4.27 -15.50 8.73
CA VAL A 258 5.24 -15.12 7.71
C VAL A 258 4.47 -14.42 6.58
N SER A 259 4.85 -13.19 6.29
CA SER A 259 4.28 -12.40 5.20
C SER A 259 5.19 -12.47 3.98
N PHE A 260 4.60 -12.52 2.79
CA PHE A 260 5.26 -12.48 1.49
C PHE A 260 4.72 -11.27 0.73
N LEU A 261 5.63 -10.37 0.36
CA LEU A 261 5.33 -9.16 -0.37
C LEU A 261 5.91 -9.24 -1.76
N ASP A 262 5.08 -8.96 -2.74
CA ASP A 262 5.41 -8.81 -4.15
C ASP A 262 4.67 -7.57 -4.65
N TYR A 263 5.39 -6.56 -5.13
CA TYR A 263 4.81 -5.30 -5.57
C TYR A 263 5.56 -4.77 -6.78
N ASN A 264 4.85 -4.56 -7.86
CA ASN A 264 5.37 -3.97 -9.08
C ASN A 264 4.59 -2.68 -9.39
N LYS A 265 5.32 -1.60 -9.68
CA LYS A 265 4.80 -0.30 -10.11
C LYS A 265 5.46 0.08 -11.43
N SER A 266 4.66 0.19 -12.48
CA SER A 266 5.09 0.73 -13.77
C SER A 266 4.50 2.12 -13.93
N MET A 267 5.34 3.11 -14.13
CA MET A 267 4.98 4.50 -14.33
C MET A 267 5.54 5.00 -15.65
N SER A 268 4.67 5.60 -16.48
CA SER A 268 5.05 6.27 -17.72
C SER A 268 4.49 7.70 -17.66
N VAL A 269 5.37 8.69 -17.69
CA VAL A 269 5.02 10.11 -17.62
C VAL A 269 5.40 10.77 -18.94
N PHE A 270 4.38 11.25 -19.66
CA PHE A 270 4.54 11.98 -20.91
C PHE A 270 4.27 13.45 -20.70
N GLU A 271 5.10 14.28 -21.32
CA GLU A 271 4.93 15.72 -21.39
C GLU A 271 5.16 16.22 -22.81
N GLN A 272 4.34 17.18 -23.24
CA GLN A 272 4.52 17.90 -24.51
C GLN A 272 4.17 19.37 -24.34
N ASN A 273 5.07 20.25 -24.78
CA ASN A 273 4.79 21.69 -24.84
C ASN A 273 3.62 21.95 -25.80
N THR A 274 2.67 22.76 -25.37
CA THR A 274 1.46 23.09 -26.18
C THR A 274 1.70 24.19 -27.22
N ALA A 275 2.84 24.89 -27.14
CA ALA A 275 3.26 25.91 -28.10
C ALA A 275 4.14 25.34 -29.22
N ASN A 276 4.27 26.08 -30.32
CA ASN A 276 5.26 25.76 -31.34
C ASN A 276 6.66 26.08 -30.82
N VAL A 277 7.46 25.04 -30.64
CA VAL A 277 8.82 25.13 -30.13
C VAL A 277 9.81 25.16 -31.28
N THR A 278 10.81 26.01 -31.19
CA THR A 278 11.89 26.13 -32.19
C THR A 278 13.27 25.83 -31.63
N ASN A 279 13.42 25.90 -30.29
CA ASN A 279 14.66 25.55 -29.54
C ASN A 279 14.31 24.91 -28.21
N GLY A 280 15.20 24.05 -27.70
CA GLY A 280 15.04 23.34 -26.44
C GLY A 280 14.16 22.10 -26.55
N VAL A 281 13.93 21.46 -25.44
CA VAL A 281 13.12 20.23 -25.32
C VAL A 281 11.64 20.59 -25.42
N SER A 282 10.93 19.90 -26.30
CA SER A 282 9.49 20.09 -26.56
C SER A 282 8.62 18.96 -26.05
N ALA A 283 9.19 17.76 -25.92
CA ALA A 283 8.48 16.60 -25.38
C ALA A 283 9.42 15.72 -24.55
N ILE A 284 8.89 15.13 -23.51
CA ILE A 284 9.58 14.23 -22.57
C ILE A 284 8.69 13.00 -22.36
N LEU A 285 9.26 11.81 -22.42
CA LEU A 285 8.63 10.57 -21.98
C LEU A 285 9.59 9.89 -21.00
N PHE A 286 9.17 9.74 -19.76
CA PHE A 286 9.93 9.10 -18.70
C PHE A 286 9.22 7.85 -18.21
N ASP A 287 9.85 6.70 -18.41
CA ASP A 287 9.41 5.42 -17.91
C ASP A 287 10.22 5.03 -16.67
N ASN A 288 9.53 4.69 -15.59
CA ASN A 288 10.12 4.25 -14.33
C ASN A 288 9.35 3.04 -13.79
N ASN A 289 10.00 1.89 -13.75
CA ASN A 289 9.47 0.66 -13.22
C ASN A 289 10.18 0.31 -11.91
N ILE A 290 9.40 0.02 -10.87
CA ILE A 290 9.89 -0.34 -9.54
C ILE A 290 9.29 -1.69 -9.18
N TYR A 291 10.14 -2.62 -8.74
CA TYR A 291 9.76 -3.92 -8.24
C TYR A 291 10.27 -4.10 -6.81
N THR A 292 9.34 -4.23 -5.85
CA THR A 292 9.64 -4.42 -4.43
C THR A 292 9.17 -5.81 -4.01
N TYR A 293 10.06 -6.60 -3.43
CA TYR A 293 9.73 -7.94 -2.98
C TYR A 293 10.47 -8.32 -1.70
N GLY A 294 9.89 -9.26 -0.97
CA GLY A 294 10.53 -9.80 0.23
C GLY A 294 9.56 -10.50 1.17
N SER A 295 10.00 -10.67 2.39
CA SER A 295 9.24 -11.38 3.42
C SER A 295 9.28 -10.64 4.75
N GLY A 296 8.29 -10.95 5.60
CA GLY A 296 8.19 -10.35 6.93
C GLY A 296 7.73 -11.37 7.96
N PHE A 297 7.99 -11.08 9.23
CA PHE A 297 7.57 -11.88 10.37
C PHE A 297 6.73 -11.04 11.31
N SER A 298 5.69 -11.63 11.88
CA SER A 298 4.90 -11.06 12.98
C SER A 298 4.26 -12.15 13.84
N PHE A 299 3.71 -11.78 14.99
CA PHE A 299 2.91 -12.66 15.79
C PHE A 299 1.66 -11.95 16.32
N ASN A 300 0.61 -12.73 16.62
CA ASN A 300 -0.60 -12.23 17.26
C ASN A 300 -0.89 -13.06 18.51
N ILE A 301 -1.48 -12.40 19.50
CA ILE A 301 -2.10 -13.05 20.64
C ILE A 301 -3.53 -12.51 20.81
N GLY A 302 -4.42 -13.37 21.29
CA GLY A 302 -5.81 -12.96 21.46
C GLY A 302 -6.54 -13.75 22.52
N GLY A 303 -7.63 -13.16 22.97
CA GLY A 303 -8.55 -13.77 23.91
C GLY A 303 -10.00 -13.41 23.58
N ILE A 304 -10.91 -14.37 23.80
CA ILE A 304 -12.35 -14.17 23.75
C ILE A 304 -12.96 -14.73 25.03
N ALA A 305 -13.89 -13.99 25.64
CA ALA A 305 -14.62 -14.44 26.81
C ALA A 305 -16.14 -14.31 26.58
N LYS A 306 -16.89 -15.37 26.89
CA LYS A 306 -18.33 -15.34 27.02
C LYS A 306 -18.66 -14.82 28.43
N ILE A 307 -19.16 -13.59 28.50
CA ILE A 307 -19.60 -12.98 29.77
C ILE A 307 -20.87 -13.68 30.26
N ASN A 308 -21.78 -13.94 29.29
CA ASN A 308 -22.98 -14.76 29.48
C ASN A 308 -23.32 -15.44 28.15
N GLU A 309 -24.48 -16.10 28.04
CA GLU A 309 -24.94 -16.82 26.85
C GLU A 309 -25.00 -15.92 25.58
N ASN A 310 -25.26 -14.63 25.76
CA ASN A 310 -25.47 -13.69 24.67
C ASN A 310 -24.27 -12.79 24.41
N VAL A 311 -23.55 -12.36 25.45
CA VAL A 311 -22.50 -11.33 25.36
C VAL A 311 -21.11 -11.95 25.32
N ARG A 312 -20.32 -11.55 24.32
CA ARG A 312 -18.91 -11.91 24.18
C ARG A 312 -18.05 -10.67 24.07
N VAL A 313 -16.87 -10.74 24.66
CA VAL A 313 -15.82 -9.72 24.53
C VAL A 313 -14.57 -10.34 23.97
N GLY A 314 -13.83 -9.58 23.17
CA GLY A 314 -12.57 -10.02 22.59
C GLY A 314 -11.50 -8.96 22.76
N LEU A 315 -10.26 -9.40 22.97
CA LEU A 315 -9.07 -8.55 22.95
C LEU A 315 -8.03 -9.21 22.04
N ASN A 316 -7.30 -8.40 21.30
CA ASN A 316 -6.23 -8.90 20.45
C ASN A 316 -5.07 -7.89 20.38
N TYR A 317 -3.89 -8.44 20.19
CA TYR A 317 -2.66 -7.72 19.91
C TYR A 317 -1.96 -8.37 18.73
N GLU A 318 -1.55 -7.56 17.76
CA GLU A 318 -0.66 -7.95 16.66
C GLU A 318 0.63 -7.15 16.79
N SER A 319 1.77 -7.86 16.80
CA SER A 319 3.08 -7.23 16.83
C SER A 319 3.31 -6.39 15.56
N PRO A 320 4.32 -5.53 15.52
CA PRO A 320 4.86 -5.06 14.26
C PRO A 320 5.15 -6.22 13.31
N THR A 321 5.02 -5.99 12.00
CA THR A 321 5.62 -6.87 11.00
C THR A 321 6.99 -6.31 10.66
N TRP A 322 8.02 -7.14 10.81
CA TRP A 322 9.39 -6.82 10.41
C TRP A 322 9.61 -7.41 9.02
N TYR A 323 9.52 -6.56 8.01
CA TYR A 323 9.80 -6.91 6.62
C TYR A 323 11.28 -6.76 6.33
N ASN A 324 11.82 -7.66 5.51
CA ASN A 324 13.11 -7.54 4.84
C ASN A 324 12.82 -7.49 3.34
N LEU A 325 13.10 -6.36 2.69
CA LEU A 325 12.68 -6.05 1.33
C LEU A 325 13.87 -5.71 0.45
N ASN A 326 13.70 -5.95 -0.84
CA ASN A 326 14.60 -5.57 -1.91
C ASN A 326 13.83 -4.77 -2.94
N ASP A 327 14.48 -3.76 -3.52
CA ASP A 327 13.96 -2.97 -4.62
C ASP A 327 14.83 -3.13 -5.86
N GLU A 328 14.16 -3.17 -7.00
CA GLU A 328 14.75 -3.14 -8.32
C GLU A 328 14.10 -2.03 -9.14
N THR A 329 14.89 -1.28 -9.91
CA THR A 329 14.36 -0.24 -10.79
C THR A 329 14.89 -0.37 -12.21
N GLN A 330 14.05 0.00 -13.17
CA GLN A 330 14.41 0.14 -14.58
C GLN A 330 13.87 1.48 -15.07
N GLN A 331 14.71 2.30 -15.66
CA GLN A 331 14.36 3.64 -16.12
C GLN A 331 14.74 3.84 -17.58
N ARG A 332 13.94 4.66 -18.29
CA ARG A 332 14.19 5.09 -19.65
C ARG A 332 13.67 6.50 -19.85
N LEU A 333 14.44 7.36 -20.50
CA LEU A 333 14.06 8.70 -20.83
C LEU A 333 14.12 8.93 -22.33
N GLN A 334 13.04 9.41 -22.92
CA GLN A 334 13.01 9.83 -24.32
C GLN A 334 12.63 11.30 -24.41
N THR A 335 13.31 12.05 -25.28
CA THR A 335 13.01 13.47 -25.47
C THR A 335 12.98 13.81 -26.95
N ASN A 336 12.17 14.83 -27.30
CA ASN A 336 12.26 15.53 -28.56
C ASN A 336 12.79 16.95 -28.27
N HIS A 337 13.89 17.33 -28.90
CA HIS A 337 14.48 18.64 -28.75
C HIS A 337 14.66 19.32 -30.13
N PHE A 338 14.56 20.60 -30.12
CA PHE A 338 14.74 21.43 -31.32
C PHE A 338 16.10 22.14 -31.31
N VAL A 339 16.80 22.07 -32.41
CA VAL A 339 17.99 22.86 -32.68
C VAL A 339 17.78 23.56 -34.04
N ASN A 340 17.78 24.88 -34.07
CA ASN A 340 17.53 25.66 -35.28
C ASN A 340 16.28 25.22 -36.03
N SER A 341 15.18 25.01 -35.31
CA SER A 341 13.87 24.56 -35.84
C SER A 341 13.86 23.14 -36.43
N GLN A 342 14.92 22.38 -36.26
CA GLN A 342 14.96 20.96 -36.62
C GLN A 342 14.74 20.10 -35.37
N ILE A 343 13.79 19.14 -35.45
CA ILE A 343 13.50 18.21 -34.37
C ILE A 343 14.50 17.06 -34.38
N ASN A 344 15.02 16.76 -33.21
CA ASN A 344 15.89 15.64 -32.95
C ASN A 344 15.35 14.81 -31.79
N GLY A 345 15.18 13.50 -31.98
CA GLY A 345 14.82 12.57 -30.92
C GLY A 345 16.06 12.10 -30.18
N ARG A 346 15.96 11.97 -28.86
CA ARG A 346 16.96 11.37 -28.02
C ARG A 346 16.34 10.25 -27.20
N ASP A 347 17.01 9.11 -27.13
CA ASP A 347 16.64 7.95 -26.33
C ASP A 347 17.77 7.64 -25.36
N VAL A 348 17.56 7.88 -24.06
CA VAL A 348 18.50 7.60 -22.99
C VAL A 348 18.00 6.35 -22.28
N ASN A 349 18.49 5.20 -22.71
CA ASN A 349 18.12 3.91 -22.18
C ASN A 349 19.37 3.20 -21.62
N PRO A 350 19.53 3.16 -20.29
CA PRO A 350 20.61 2.38 -19.69
C PRO A 350 20.53 0.89 -20.00
N ASN A 351 19.30 0.37 -20.23
CA ASN A 351 19.01 -1.05 -20.49
C ASN A 351 19.55 -1.96 -19.36
N LEU A 352 19.42 -1.50 -18.14
CA LEU A 352 19.88 -2.16 -16.93
C LEU A 352 18.79 -2.17 -15.87
N THR A 353 18.83 -3.18 -15.01
CA THR A 353 18.09 -3.23 -13.76
C THR A 353 19.01 -2.80 -12.61
N THR A 354 18.70 -1.69 -11.96
CA THR A 354 19.37 -1.30 -10.73
C THR A 354 18.79 -2.09 -9.57
N ILE A 355 19.64 -2.79 -8.84
CA ILE A 355 19.28 -3.55 -7.64
C ILE A 355 19.80 -2.76 -6.44
N PHE A 356 18.90 -2.39 -5.53
CA PHE A 356 19.27 -1.69 -4.29
C PHE A 356 19.57 -2.70 -3.19
N ASP A 357 20.41 -2.28 -2.25
CA ASP A 357 20.66 -3.05 -1.04
C ASP A 357 19.37 -3.29 -0.25
N ASN A 358 19.29 -4.45 0.39
CA ASN A 358 18.14 -4.80 1.18
C ASN A 358 17.96 -3.85 2.38
N TYR A 359 16.72 -3.61 2.72
CA TYR A 359 16.34 -2.78 3.85
C TYR A 359 15.20 -3.43 4.64
N GLN A 360 15.03 -2.97 5.86
CA GLN A 360 13.97 -3.44 6.73
C GLN A 360 12.90 -2.38 6.94
N ILE A 361 11.63 -2.80 6.89
CA ILE A 361 10.50 -2.00 7.32
C ILE A 361 9.91 -2.63 8.57
N LYS A 362 9.77 -1.82 9.61
CA LYS A 362 8.98 -2.16 10.80
C LYS A 362 7.64 -1.43 10.71
N THR A 363 6.55 -2.19 10.49
CA THR A 363 5.19 -1.64 10.54
C THR A 363 4.72 -1.42 11.97
N PRO A 364 3.70 -0.60 12.23
CA PRO A 364 3.21 -0.42 13.60
C PRO A 364 2.45 -1.64 14.11
N ALA A 365 2.47 -1.85 15.45
CA ALA A 365 1.64 -2.83 16.13
C ALA A 365 0.16 -2.42 16.08
N THR A 366 -0.73 -3.41 16.22
CA THR A 366 -2.18 -3.21 16.28
C THR A 366 -2.72 -3.70 17.62
N PHE A 367 -3.55 -2.90 18.27
CA PHE A 367 -4.35 -3.28 19.44
C PHE A 367 -5.82 -3.28 19.06
N GLY A 368 -6.57 -4.29 19.49
CA GLY A 368 -8.00 -4.38 19.20
C GLY A 368 -8.81 -4.83 20.40
N GLY A 369 -10.03 -4.28 20.48
CA GLY A 369 -11.08 -4.67 21.41
C GLY A 369 -12.39 -4.89 20.66
N SER A 370 -13.18 -5.88 21.09
CA SER A 370 -14.40 -6.29 20.38
C SER A 370 -15.51 -6.65 21.35
N LEU A 371 -16.74 -6.39 20.92
CA LEU A 371 -17.97 -6.75 21.64
C LEU A 371 -18.94 -7.42 20.65
N ALA A 372 -19.52 -8.54 21.05
CA ALA A 372 -20.56 -9.20 20.26
C ALA A 372 -21.76 -9.58 21.12
N TYR A 373 -22.94 -9.48 20.51
CA TYR A 373 -24.19 -9.96 21.05
C TYR A 373 -24.77 -11.06 20.15
N VAL A 374 -25.03 -12.23 20.74
CA VAL A 374 -25.53 -13.43 20.03
C VAL A 374 -26.99 -13.64 20.43
N PHE A 375 -27.88 -13.65 19.44
CA PHE A 375 -29.32 -13.88 19.60
C PHE A 375 -29.65 -15.39 19.50
N GLY A 376 -29.08 -16.19 20.39
CA GLY A 376 -29.23 -17.65 20.35
C GLY A 376 -28.75 -18.24 19.01
N LYS A 377 -29.65 -18.97 18.32
CA LYS A 377 -29.37 -19.56 17.00
C LYS A 377 -29.73 -18.64 15.83
N SER A 378 -30.46 -17.55 16.08
CA SER A 378 -31.04 -16.71 15.02
C SER A 378 -30.07 -15.69 14.43
N GLY A 379 -29.02 -15.29 15.16
CA GLY A 379 -28.09 -14.31 14.60
C GLY A 379 -27.16 -13.71 15.64
N LEU A 380 -26.41 -12.71 15.19
CA LEU A 380 -25.47 -11.96 16.03
C LEU A 380 -25.21 -10.56 15.45
N ILE A 381 -24.72 -9.68 16.30
CA ILE A 381 -24.13 -8.38 15.96
C ILE A 381 -22.78 -8.29 16.64
N SER A 382 -21.76 -7.75 15.96
CA SER A 382 -20.43 -7.50 16.49
C SER A 382 -19.93 -6.11 16.15
N VAL A 383 -19.17 -5.54 17.08
CA VAL A 383 -18.45 -4.28 16.91
C VAL A 383 -17.01 -4.50 17.29
N ASP A 384 -16.09 -4.15 16.41
CA ASP A 384 -14.66 -4.21 16.65
C ASP A 384 -14.07 -2.79 16.57
N TYR A 385 -13.15 -2.49 17.47
CA TYR A 385 -12.32 -1.29 17.46
C TYR A 385 -10.86 -1.68 17.44
N LYS A 386 -10.08 -1.09 16.51
CA LYS A 386 -8.64 -1.31 16.42
C LYS A 386 -7.92 0.03 16.35
N ILE A 387 -6.71 0.06 16.87
CA ILE A 387 -5.82 1.21 16.79
C ILE A 387 -4.44 0.77 16.31
N LYS A 388 -3.87 1.54 15.36
CA LYS A 388 -2.56 1.32 14.76
C LYS A 388 -1.85 2.67 14.61
N ASP A 389 -0.73 2.86 15.30
CA ASP A 389 0.00 4.13 15.28
C ASP A 389 1.06 4.14 14.16
N PHE A 390 0.71 4.70 13.00
CA PHE A 390 1.59 4.76 11.84
C PHE A 390 2.81 5.67 12.04
N SER A 391 2.83 6.56 13.03
CA SER A 391 4.01 7.34 13.39
C SER A 391 5.17 6.47 13.91
N LYS A 392 4.91 5.21 14.26
CA LYS A 392 5.91 4.23 14.72
C LYS A 392 6.48 3.37 13.60
N THR A 393 6.08 3.63 12.35
CA THR A 393 6.72 3.01 11.18
C THR A 393 8.17 3.44 11.10
N SER A 394 9.07 2.52 10.79
CA SER A 394 10.48 2.85 10.62
C SER A 394 11.16 1.99 9.57
N TYR A 395 12.12 2.60 8.89
CA TYR A 395 13.04 1.97 7.97
C TYR A 395 14.42 1.83 8.60
N CYS A 396 15.13 0.77 8.26
CA CYS A 396 16.50 0.52 8.71
C CYS A 396 17.27 -0.20 7.60
N SER A 397 18.52 0.18 7.38
CA SER A 397 19.49 -0.52 6.52
C SER A 397 20.89 -0.38 7.11
N ASN A 398 21.79 -1.23 6.68
CA ASN A 398 23.23 -1.13 7.02
C ASN A 398 23.99 -0.19 6.09
N THR A 399 23.41 0.14 4.93
CA THR A 399 24.07 0.87 3.83
C THR A 399 23.40 2.21 3.53
N ALA A 400 22.10 2.37 3.83
CA ALA A 400 21.34 3.59 3.57
C ALA A 400 20.87 4.26 4.87
N ASP A 401 20.92 5.60 4.90
CA ASP A 401 20.37 6.41 5.99
C ASP A 401 18.90 6.76 5.70
N PHE A 402 18.01 6.26 6.55
CA PHE A 402 16.57 6.54 6.52
C PHE A 402 16.11 7.50 7.62
N SER A 403 17.01 8.23 8.25
CA SER A 403 16.69 9.13 9.37
C SER A 403 15.65 10.19 8.99
N GLU A 404 15.75 10.78 7.80
CA GLU A 404 14.82 11.78 7.31
C GLU A 404 13.43 11.20 7.03
N LEU A 405 13.38 10.01 6.38
CA LEU A 405 12.13 9.28 6.13
C LEU A 405 11.46 8.87 7.45
N ASN A 406 12.22 8.39 8.42
CA ASN A 406 11.73 8.05 9.74
C ASN A 406 11.21 9.28 10.49
N ASN A 407 11.89 10.43 10.39
CA ASN A 407 11.44 11.72 10.93
C ASN A 407 10.16 12.19 10.23
N TYR A 408 10.04 11.98 8.91
CA TYR A 408 8.82 12.29 8.17
C TYR A 408 7.63 11.52 8.75
N TYR A 409 7.76 10.19 8.99
CA TYR A 409 6.68 9.39 9.58
C TYR A 409 6.30 9.88 10.98
N GLN A 410 7.25 10.14 11.85
CA GLN A 410 6.97 10.64 13.20
C GLN A 410 6.24 11.99 13.19
N ASN A 411 6.59 12.87 12.26
CA ASN A 411 6.05 14.21 12.21
C ASN A 411 4.73 14.31 11.46
N ASN A 412 4.49 13.49 10.43
CA ASN A 412 3.33 13.61 9.54
C ASN A 412 2.27 12.53 9.72
N LEU A 413 2.64 11.37 10.30
CA LEU A 413 1.69 10.30 10.55
C LEU A 413 1.17 10.31 11.98
N GLN A 414 0.04 9.61 12.18
CA GLN A 414 -0.68 9.53 13.45
C GLN A 414 -1.22 8.11 13.71
N ALA A 415 -1.78 7.92 14.89
CA ALA A 415 -2.56 6.74 15.18
C ALA A 415 -3.86 6.75 14.36
N SER A 416 -4.10 5.67 13.64
CA SER A 416 -5.31 5.41 12.85
C SER A 416 -6.24 4.50 13.65
N SER A 417 -7.46 4.93 13.85
CA SER A 417 -8.55 4.15 14.45
C SER A 417 -9.35 3.45 13.36
N GLU A 418 -9.71 2.20 13.61
CA GLU A 418 -10.59 1.42 12.74
C GLU A 418 -11.80 0.92 13.53
N ILE A 419 -13.00 1.16 12.99
CA ILE A 419 -14.27 0.67 13.52
C ILE A 419 -14.90 -0.26 12.51
N ARG A 420 -15.30 -1.45 12.96
CA ARG A 420 -16.04 -2.43 12.16
C ARG A 420 -17.32 -2.79 12.88
N ILE A 421 -18.41 -2.85 12.13
CA ILE A 421 -19.73 -3.29 12.63
C ILE A 421 -20.22 -4.36 11.66
N GLY A 422 -20.64 -5.50 12.17
CA GLY A 422 -21.14 -6.59 11.37
C GLY A 422 -22.31 -7.31 12.03
N GLY A 423 -23.24 -7.79 11.22
CA GLY A 423 -24.38 -8.56 11.66
C GLY A 423 -24.65 -9.78 10.76
N GLU A 424 -25.10 -10.86 11.36
CA GLU A 424 -25.55 -12.08 10.69
C GLU A 424 -26.92 -12.46 11.22
N TYR A 425 -27.88 -12.71 10.32
CA TYR A 425 -29.18 -13.27 10.63
C TYR A 425 -29.39 -14.58 9.90
N ARG A 426 -29.87 -15.60 10.62
CA ARG A 426 -30.02 -16.97 10.12
C ARG A 426 -31.48 -17.34 10.05
N ILE A 427 -31.85 -17.82 8.87
CA ILE A 427 -33.20 -18.36 8.56
C ILE A 427 -32.99 -19.77 8.07
N SER A 428 -33.16 -20.77 8.95
CA SER A 428 -32.90 -22.17 8.64
C SER A 428 -31.48 -22.38 8.10
N GLN A 429 -31.32 -22.77 6.83
CA GLN A 429 -30.02 -22.99 6.18
C GLN A 429 -29.40 -21.72 5.57
N VAL A 430 -30.20 -20.65 5.45
CA VAL A 430 -29.76 -19.38 4.84
C VAL A 430 -29.24 -18.44 5.92
N SER A 431 -28.12 -17.78 5.65
CA SER A 431 -27.57 -16.71 6.48
C SER A 431 -27.48 -15.42 5.66
N LEU A 432 -28.04 -14.34 6.17
CA LEU A 432 -27.93 -12.99 5.61
C LEU A 432 -26.96 -12.17 6.44
N ARG A 433 -26.13 -11.34 5.81
CA ARG A 433 -25.09 -10.56 6.48
C ARG A 433 -25.04 -9.16 5.93
N ALA A 434 -24.67 -8.23 6.82
CA ALA A 434 -24.34 -6.87 6.46
C ALA A 434 -23.23 -6.35 7.37
N GLY A 435 -22.46 -5.37 6.89
CA GLY A 435 -21.39 -4.78 7.65
C GLY A 435 -21.01 -3.38 7.18
N TYR A 436 -20.31 -2.67 8.07
CA TYR A 436 -19.73 -1.36 7.83
C TYR A 436 -18.33 -1.31 8.43
N ARG A 437 -17.41 -0.68 7.71
CA ARG A 437 -16.01 -0.44 8.15
C ARG A 437 -15.63 1.00 7.88
N TYR A 438 -15.05 1.63 8.91
CA TYR A 438 -14.42 2.93 8.84
C TYR A 438 -12.97 2.81 9.28
N VAL A 439 -12.03 3.41 8.54
CA VAL A 439 -10.63 3.53 8.92
C VAL A 439 -10.22 4.99 8.80
N GLN A 440 -9.75 5.54 9.89
CA GLN A 440 -9.23 6.91 9.96
C GLN A 440 -7.93 7.02 9.15
N SER A 441 -7.72 8.15 8.51
CA SER A 441 -6.48 8.46 7.82
C SER A 441 -5.26 8.27 8.73
N PRO A 442 -4.18 7.63 8.23
CA PRO A 442 -2.91 7.55 8.93
C PRO A 442 -2.12 8.87 8.93
N TYR A 443 -2.49 9.84 8.09
CA TYR A 443 -1.88 11.16 8.04
C TYR A 443 -2.55 12.15 8.97
N LYS A 444 -1.76 13.00 9.64
CA LYS A 444 -2.27 14.16 10.37
C LYS A 444 -3.00 15.12 9.42
N GLN A 445 -2.46 15.29 8.21
CA GLN A 445 -3.07 16.04 7.11
C GLN A 445 -3.91 15.07 6.26
N THR A 446 -5.19 14.98 6.55
CA THR A 446 -6.11 13.95 6.01
C THR A 446 -6.44 14.09 4.53
N ASP A 447 -6.01 15.16 3.87
CA ASP A 447 -6.17 15.35 2.42
C ASP A 447 -5.08 14.64 1.59
N ILE A 448 -3.94 14.23 2.20
CA ILE A 448 -2.92 13.40 1.53
C ILE A 448 -3.49 12.00 1.25
N ILE A 449 -3.93 11.31 2.30
CA ILE A 449 -4.71 10.07 2.21
C ILE A 449 -5.90 10.24 3.14
N GLY A 450 -7.11 10.18 2.59
CA GLY A 450 -8.34 10.32 3.35
C GLY A 450 -8.77 9.03 4.03
N ASP A 451 -9.88 9.14 4.77
CA ASP A 451 -10.49 8.02 5.48
C ASP A 451 -11.04 6.97 4.51
N VAL A 452 -11.01 5.71 4.96
CA VAL A 452 -11.64 4.59 4.25
C VAL A 452 -13.05 4.39 4.78
N ASN A 453 -14.02 4.34 3.88
CA ASN A 453 -15.39 3.95 4.17
C ASN A 453 -15.77 2.73 3.35
N SER A 454 -16.30 1.69 4.00
CA SER A 454 -16.70 0.45 3.32
C SER A 454 -18.05 -0.03 3.84
N VAL A 455 -18.89 -0.47 2.92
CA VAL A 455 -20.14 -1.19 3.22
C VAL A 455 -20.07 -2.58 2.62
N SER A 456 -20.66 -3.55 3.29
CA SER A 456 -20.65 -4.94 2.83
C SER A 456 -21.97 -5.66 3.07
N GLY A 457 -22.20 -6.71 2.31
CA GLY A 457 -23.33 -7.61 2.47
C GLY A 457 -23.03 -8.98 1.91
N GLY A 458 -23.84 -9.97 2.25
CA GLY A 458 -23.64 -11.31 1.74
C GLY A 458 -24.71 -12.30 2.15
N ILE A 459 -24.66 -13.46 1.49
CA ILE A 459 -25.55 -14.58 1.73
C ILE A 459 -24.74 -15.87 1.86
N GLY A 460 -25.17 -16.75 2.75
CA GLY A 460 -24.59 -18.09 2.91
C GLY A 460 -25.66 -19.16 2.93
N TYR A 461 -25.32 -20.34 2.41
CA TYR A 461 -26.17 -21.50 2.48
C TYR A 461 -25.42 -22.69 3.09
N SER A 462 -26.04 -23.32 4.08
CA SER A 462 -25.47 -24.49 4.77
C SER A 462 -26.13 -25.79 4.23
N PHE A 463 -25.27 -26.69 3.75
CA PHE A 463 -25.65 -28.05 3.31
C PHE A 463 -25.40 -29.10 4.43
N GLY A 464 -25.35 -28.68 5.68
CA GLY A 464 -24.91 -29.49 6.81
C GLY A 464 -23.42 -29.34 7.09
N ALA A 465 -22.63 -30.34 6.70
CA ALA A 465 -21.15 -30.27 6.88
C ALA A 465 -20.50 -29.25 5.93
N ALA A 466 -21.07 -29.00 4.77
CA ALA A 466 -20.58 -28.04 3.79
C ALA A 466 -21.33 -26.72 3.85
N ARG A 467 -20.66 -25.63 3.48
CA ARG A 467 -21.23 -24.29 3.39
C ARG A 467 -20.67 -23.54 2.19
N LEU A 468 -21.55 -22.83 1.49
CA LEU A 468 -21.19 -21.91 0.42
C LEU A 468 -21.61 -20.50 0.82
N ASP A 469 -20.68 -19.56 0.76
CA ASP A 469 -20.89 -18.16 1.10
C ASP A 469 -20.51 -17.25 -0.07
N PHE A 470 -21.36 -16.25 -0.32
CA PHE A 470 -21.11 -15.15 -1.24
C PHE A 470 -21.09 -13.84 -0.47
N GLY A 471 -20.11 -12.99 -0.75
CA GLY A 471 -19.94 -11.68 -0.15
C GLY A 471 -19.68 -10.60 -1.20
N TYR A 472 -20.14 -9.40 -0.91
CA TYR A 472 -19.85 -8.20 -1.66
C TYR A 472 -19.42 -7.10 -0.68
N SER A 473 -18.37 -6.37 -1.04
CA SER A 473 -18.00 -5.14 -0.33
C SER A 473 -17.66 -4.01 -1.32
N PHE A 474 -18.09 -2.81 -0.94
CA PHE A 474 -17.77 -1.57 -1.63
C PHE A 474 -16.95 -0.70 -0.69
N THR A 475 -15.77 -0.27 -1.15
CA THR A 475 -14.86 0.60 -0.39
C THR A 475 -14.59 1.87 -1.17
N HIS A 476 -14.61 3.02 -0.49
CA HIS A 476 -14.27 4.32 -1.04
C HIS A 476 -13.15 4.96 -0.22
N GLN A 477 -12.13 5.51 -0.91
CA GLN A 477 -11.03 6.26 -0.31
C GLN A 477 -10.57 7.38 -1.24
N PRO A 478 -10.60 8.66 -0.80
CA PRO A 478 -9.96 9.76 -1.51
C PRO A 478 -8.49 9.89 -1.09
N TYR A 479 -7.64 10.34 -2.01
CA TYR A 479 -6.24 10.69 -1.71
C TYR A 479 -5.66 11.59 -2.81
N LYS A 480 -4.49 12.19 -2.53
CA LYS A 480 -3.71 12.95 -3.51
C LYS A 480 -2.55 12.12 -4.03
N MET A 481 -2.18 12.36 -5.28
CA MET A 481 -1.07 11.69 -5.94
C MET A 481 -0.28 12.67 -6.78
N ASN A 482 1.04 12.60 -6.71
CA ASN A 482 1.93 13.28 -7.63
C ASN A 482 2.02 12.49 -8.95
N ILE A 483 2.18 13.19 -10.08
CA ILE A 483 2.44 12.54 -11.38
C ILE A 483 3.91 12.12 -11.51
N ILE A 484 4.79 12.77 -10.77
CA ILE A 484 6.20 12.43 -10.58
C ILE A 484 6.58 12.81 -9.14
N SER A 485 7.55 12.16 -8.54
CA SER A 485 7.84 12.24 -7.09
C SER A 485 8.25 13.64 -6.61
N SER A 486 8.89 14.44 -7.46
CA SER A 486 9.34 15.78 -7.13
C SER A 486 9.29 16.73 -8.36
N GLY A 487 9.61 18.02 -8.18
CA GLY A 487 9.71 18.99 -9.26
C GLY A 487 8.41 19.63 -9.73
N LEU A 488 7.26 19.15 -9.24
CA LEU A 488 5.94 19.74 -9.51
C LEU A 488 5.20 20.01 -8.20
N ASP A 489 4.53 21.18 -8.13
CA ASP A 489 3.73 21.58 -6.97
C ASP A 489 2.30 21.01 -7.03
N ASN A 490 1.82 20.67 -8.24
CA ASN A 490 0.45 20.26 -8.47
C ASN A 490 0.27 18.77 -8.26
N GLN A 491 -0.75 18.40 -7.47
CA GLN A 491 -1.15 17.02 -7.18
C GLN A 491 -2.50 16.71 -7.82
N ALA A 492 -2.69 15.46 -8.24
CA ALA A 492 -3.99 14.95 -8.68
C ALA A 492 -4.84 14.53 -7.48
N ASN A 493 -6.11 14.93 -7.45
CA ASN A 493 -7.08 14.44 -6.49
C ASN A 493 -7.69 13.13 -7.02
N ILE A 494 -7.46 12.04 -6.31
CA ILE A 494 -7.94 10.70 -6.69
C ILE A 494 -9.13 10.31 -5.82
N LYS A 495 -10.18 9.78 -6.46
CA LYS A 495 -11.30 9.11 -5.80
C LYS A 495 -11.27 7.64 -6.19
N SER A 496 -10.81 6.79 -5.28
CA SER A 496 -10.76 5.35 -5.49
C SER A 496 -12.03 4.68 -5.01
N LYS A 497 -12.63 3.85 -5.86
CA LYS A 497 -13.79 2.99 -5.56
C LYS A 497 -13.40 1.56 -5.84
N HIS A 498 -13.51 0.71 -4.83
CA HIS A 498 -13.15 -0.69 -4.91
C HIS A 498 -14.36 -1.58 -4.62
N ASN A 499 -14.73 -2.43 -5.58
CA ASN A 499 -15.74 -3.46 -5.46
C ASN A 499 -15.04 -4.81 -5.33
N ASN A 500 -15.41 -5.58 -4.31
CA ASN A 500 -14.88 -6.92 -4.08
C ASN A 500 -16.07 -7.89 -4.03
N PHE A 501 -16.06 -8.90 -4.91
CA PHE A 501 -16.98 -10.02 -4.92
C PHE A 501 -16.22 -11.25 -4.42
N SER A 502 -16.68 -11.86 -3.34
CA SER A 502 -16.02 -13.00 -2.70
C SER A 502 -16.91 -14.23 -2.70
N LEU A 503 -16.30 -15.38 -2.97
CA LEU A 503 -16.92 -16.69 -2.90
C LEU A 503 -16.07 -17.59 -2.01
N THR A 504 -16.73 -18.31 -1.08
CA THR A 504 -16.05 -19.22 -0.15
C THR A 504 -16.81 -20.53 -0.04
N TYR A 505 -16.07 -21.62 -0.10
CA TYR A 505 -16.54 -22.95 0.27
C TYR A 505 -15.84 -23.39 1.55
N SER A 506 -16.62 -23.88 2.52
CA SER A 506 -16.13 -24.41 3.79
C SER A 506 -16.70 -25.78 4.06
N PHE A 507 -15.91 -26.65 4.66
CA PHE A 507 -16.31 -28.01 5.02
C PHE A 507 -15.86 -28.33 6.45
N SER A 508 -16.80 -28.86 7.27
CA SER A 508 -16.55 -29.27 8.64
C SER A 508 -16.71 -30.79 8.78
N PHE A 509 -15.81 -31.46 9.50
CA PHE A 509 -15.79 -32.92 9.63
C PHE A 509 -15.27 -33.38 10.98
#